data_a274de86248f951ea32aa010449efd30
#
_entry.id   a274de86248f951ea32aa010449efd30
#
_cell.length_a   1.000
_cell.length_b   1.000
_cell.length_c   1.000
_cell.angle_alpha   90.00
_cell.angle_beta   90.00
_cell.angle_gamma   90.00
#
_symmetry.space_group_name_H-M   'P 1'
#
loop_
_entity.id
_entity.type
_entity.pdbx_description
1 polymer ?
#
loop_
_entity_poly.entity_id
_entity_poly.type
_entity_poly.pdbx_seq_one_letter_code
_entity_poly.pdbx_strand_id
1 'polypeptide(L)'
;MDEGILSLKWNNHNSTFIHSLSTLHKMEMYSDVTLACEGKYFSVHKLVLSICSEYFEEILSRTKCQHPVIVLKDIKHNDLEALLNYMYAGEANVAQS
;
A
#
# COMPACT_ATOMS: atom_id res chain seq x y z
N MET A 1 6.42 -33.46 10.69
CA MET A 1 6.79 -32.08 10.95
C MET A 1 6.50 -31.70 12.37
N ASP A 2 7.42 -31.12 13.02
CA ASP A 2 7.21 -30.68 14.39
C ASP A 2 6.20 -29.54 14.41
N GLU A 3 5.16 -29.73 15.19
CA GLU A 3 4.15 -28.72 15.36
C GLU A 3 4.72 -27.43 15.92
N GLY A 4 5.76 -27.55 16.75
CA GLY A 4 6.39 -26.39 17.34
C GLY A 4 6.92 -25.41 16.32
N ILE A 5 7.37 -25.90 15.18
CA ILE A 5 7.89 -25.04 14.13
C ILE A 5 6.76 -24.24 13.50
N LEU A 6 5.60 -24.87 13.33
CA LEU A 6 4.46 -24.20 12.73
C LEU A 6 3.67 -23.38 13.71
N SER A 7 3.89 -23.59 15.00
CA SER A 7 3.15 -22.85 16.01
C SER A 7 3.91 -21.66 16.55
N LEU A 8 4.79 -21.12 15.75
CA LEU A 8 5.49 -19.91 16.14
C LEU A 8 4.49 -18.81 16.46
N LYS A 9 4.68 -18.18 17.60
CA LYS A 9 3.88 -17.03 17.97
C LYS A 9 4.73 -15.79 18.02
N TRP A 10 4.30 -14.81 17.29
CA TRP A 10 4.93 -13.50 17.30
C TRP A 10 3.97 -12.55 18.00
N ASN A 11 4.21 -12.33 19.28
CA ASN A 11 3.27 -11.59 20.12
C ASN A 11 2.98 -10.18 19.60
N ASN A 12 3.94 -9.56 18.97
CA ASN A 12 3.78 -8.23 18.45
C ASN A 12 3.61 -8.22 16.93
N HIS A 13 3.15 -9.35 16.36
CA HIS A 13 3.11 -9.50 14.92
C HIS A 13 2.34 -8.38 14.24
N ASN A 14 1.11 -8.13 14.68
CA ASN A 14 0.29 -7.14 14.01
C ASN A 14 0.88 -5.74 14.06
N SER A 15 1.28 -5.30 15.24
CA SER A 15 1.82 -3.96 15.37
C SER A 15 3.17 -3.81 14.67
N THR A 16 4.02 -4.82 14.75
CA THR A 16 5.33 -4.78 14.09
C THR A 16 5.14 -4.79 12.56
N PHE A 17 4.25 -5.65 12.08
CA PHE A 17 4.01 -5.76 10.64
C PHE A 17 3.48 -4.44 10.07
N ILE A 18 2.50 -3.85 10.74
CA ILE A 18 1.91 -2.58 10.29
C ILE A 18 2.95 -1.46 10.35
N HIS A 19 3.73 -1.41 11.42
CA HIS A 19 4.79 -0.40 11.52
C HIS A 19 5.81 -0.56 10.39
N SER A 20 6.18 -1.79 10.08
CA SER A 20 7.14 -2.06 9.02
C SER A 20 6.58 -1.65 7.66
N LEU A 21 5.30 -1.91 7.39
CA LEU A 21 4.68 -1.47 6.16
C LEU A 21 4.73 0.04 6.01
N SER A 22 4.42 0.76 7.08
CA SER A 22 4.48 2.22 7.06
C SER A 22 5.90 2.71 6.77
N THR A 23 6.89 2.06 7.37
CA THR A 23 8.29 2.42 7.14
C THR A 23 8.68 2.19 5.68
N LEU A 24 8.31 1.04 5.12
CA LEU A 24 8.59 0.73 3.72
C LEU A 24 7.93 1.74 2.79
N HIS A 25 6.73 2.19 3.14
CA HIS A 25 6.02 3.19 2.35
C HIS A 25 6.78 4.52 2.36
N LYS A 26 7.16 4.98 3.53
CA LYS A 26 7.87 6.26 3.66
C LYS A 26 9.22 6.24 2.97
N MET A 27 9.91 5.12 2.99
CA MET A 27 11.22 4.98 2.37
C MET A 27 11.13 4.51 0.93
N GLU A 28 9.93 4.22 0.45
CA GLU A 28 9.68 3.75 -0.91
C GLU A 28 10.49 2.51 -1.27
N MET A 29 10.72 1.64 -0.28
CA MET A 29 11.47 0.42 -0.49
C MET A 29 10.56 -0.69 -1.00
N TYR A 30 11.10 -1.48 -1.93
CA TYR A 30 10.41 -2.64 -2.49
C TYR A 30 9.12 -2.27 -3.23
N SER A 31 8.98 -1.02 -3.64
CA SER A 31 7.83 -0.61 -4.41
C SER A 31 7.83 -1.31 -5.77
N ASP A 32 6.65 -1.68 -6.23
CA ASP A 32 6.51 -2.38 -7.50
C ASP A 32 5.36 -1.81 -8.34
N VAL A 33 4.88 -0.64 -7.98
CA VAL A 33 3.88 0.07 -8.76
C VAL A 33 3.99 1.56 -8.45
N THR A 34 3.74 2.39 -9.46
CA THR A 34 3.76 3.83 -9.30
C THR A 34 2.37 4.39 -9.63
N LEU A 35 1.87 5.24 -8.77
CA LEU A 35 0.63 5.97 -9.02
C LEU A 35 0.99 7.39 -9.43
N ALA A 36 0.43 7.85 -10.54
CA ALA A 36 0.65 9.20 -11.03
C ALA A 36 -0.62 10.01 -10.86
N CYS A 37 -0.52 11.17 -10.24
CA CYS A 37 -1.67 11.98 -9.91
C CYS A 37 -1.27 13.44 -9.87
N GLU A 38 -1.90 14.26 -10.69
CA GLU A 38 -1.64 15.71 -10.74
C GLU A 38 -0.15 16.04 -10.88
N GLY A 39 0.56 15.27 -11.71
CA GLY A 39 1.98 15.50 -11.93
C GLY A 39 2.88 15.01 -10.81
N LYS A 40 2.33 14.34 -9.82
CA LYS A 40 3.10 13.76 -8.75
C LYS A 40 3.08 12.24 -8.85
N TYR A 41 4.14 11.61 -8.35
CA TYR A 41 4.31 10.17 -8.44
C TYR A 41 4.44 9.59 -7.04
N PHE A 42 3.76 8.46 -6.83
CA PHE A 42 3.79 7.76 -5.55
C PHE A 42 4.26 6.35 -5.80
N SER A 43 5.38 5.97 -5.20
CA SER A 43 5.91 4.60 -5.30
C SER A 43 5.33 3.78 -4.18
N VAL A 44 4.53 2.78 -4.54
CA VAL A 44 3.79 2.01 -3.55
C VAL A 44 3.88 0.53 -3.87
N HIS A 45 3.13 -0.28 -3.15
CA HIS A 45 3.23 -1.74 -3.21
C HIS A 45 1.93 -2.34 -3.73
N LYS A 46 2.04 -3.19 -4.75
CA LYS A 46 0.87 -3.86 -5.32
C LYS A 46 0.08 -4.63 -4.27
N LEU A 47 0.79 -5.29 -3.37
CA LEU A 47 0.14 -6.10 -2.36
C LEU A 47 -0.78 -5.26 -1.48
N VAL A 48 -0.30 -4.11 -1.02
CA VAL A 48 -1.09 -3.24 -0.15
C VAL A 48 -2.29 -2.68 -0.90
N LEU A 49 -2.08 -2.21 -2.13
CA LEU A 49 -3.18 -1.67 -2.93
C LEU A 49 -4.25 -2.74 -3.18
N SER A 50 -3.83 -3.95 -3.52
CA SER A 50 -4.76 -5.02 -3.87
C SER A 50 -5.58 -5.48 -2.66
N ILE A 51 -4.96 -5.52 -1.49
CA ILE A 51 -5.66 -5.93 -0.29
C ILE A 51 -6.70 -4.89 0.12
N CYS A 52 -6.36 -3.61 -0.03
CA CYS A 52 -7.19 -2.53 0.47
C CYS A 52 -8.23 -2.02 -0.53
N SER A 53 -8.12 -2.37 -1.80
CA SER A 53 -8.99 -1.80 -2.82
C SER A 53 -9.27 -2.81 -3.93
N GLU A 54 -10.56 -3.11 -4.13
CA GLU A 54 -10.96 -3.97 -5.23
C GLU A 54 -10.63 -3.34 -6.58
N TYR A 55 -10.69 -2.02 -6.66
CA TYR A 55 -10.37 -1.30 -7.88
C TYR A 55 -8.93 -1.58 -8.31
N PHE A 56 -7.99 -1.43 -7.38
CA PHE A 56 -6.59 -1.69 -7.68
C PHE A 56 -6.32 -3.17 -7.89
N GLU A 57 -6.97 -4.02 -7.11
CA GLU A 57 -6.80 -5.45 -7.28
C GLU A 57 -7.20 -5.87 -8.69
N GLU A 58 -8.31 -5.36 -9.19
CA GLU A 58 -8.75 -5.71 -10.52
C GLU A 58 -7.78 -5.21 -11.60
N ILE A 59 -7.32 -3.96 -11.48
CA ILE A 59 -6.37 -3.41 -12.44
C ILE A 59 -5.06 -4.19 -12.42
N LEU A 60 -4.53 -4.44 -11.23
CA LEU A 60 -3.23 -5.08 -11.10
C LEU A 60 -3.26 -6.55 -11.50
N SER A 61 -4.38 -7.23 -11.29
CA SER A 61 -4.49 -8.63 -11.69
C SER A 61 -4.47 -8.80 -13.20
N ARG A 62 -4.81 -7.76 -13.96
CA ARG A 62 -4.82 -7.81 -15.42
C ARG A 62 -3.54 -7.25 -16.03
N THR A 63 -2.70 -6.65 -15.23
CA THR A 63 -1.47 -6.02 -15.71
C THR A 63 -0.35 -7.02 -15.75
N LYS A 64 0.37 -7.06 -16.87
CA LYS A 64 1.52 -7.95 -17.04
C LYS A 64 2.85 -7.23 -16.79
N CYS A 65 2.82 -5.93 -16.66
CA CYS A 65 4.01 -5.16 -16.40
C CYS A 65 4.47 -5.37 -14.96
N GLN A 66 5.77 -5.53 -14.78
CA GLN A 66 6.31 -5.77 -13.44
C GLN A 66 6.26 -4.53 -12.56
N HIS A 67 6.35 -3.36 -13.16
CA HIS A 67 6.25 -2.11 -12.42
C HIS A 67 5.37 -1.14 -13.21
N PRO A 68 4.04 -1.32 -13.14
CA PRO A 68 3.15 -0.47 -13.91
C PRO A 68 3.05 0.93 -13.32
N VAL A 69 2.69 1.88 -14.18
CA VAL A 69 2.35 3.23 -13.75
C VAL A 69 0.85 3.40 -14.00
N ILE A 70 0.12 3.69 -12.93
CA ILE A 70 -1.32 3.88 -13.00
C ILE A 70 -1.61 5.37 -12.85
N VAL A 71 -2.24 5.95 -13.86
CA VAL A 71 -2.58 7.37 -13.85
C VAL A 71 -3.97 7.55 -13.27
N LEU A 72 -4.08 8.35 -12.22
CA LEU A 72 -5.36 8.65 -11.58
C LEU A 72 -5.72 10.09 -11.91
N LYS A 73 -6.88 10.28 -12.52
CA LYS A 73 -7.26 11.60 -13.05
C LYS A 73 -8.30 12.33 -12.20
N ASP A 74 -9.10 11.60 -11.46
CA ASP A 74 -10.25 12.19 -10.77
C ASP A 74 -10.03 12.35 -9.28
N ILE A 75 -8.79 12.35 -8.84
CA ILE A 75 -8.46 12.50 -7.43
C ILE A 75 -7.32 13.49 -7.28
N LYS A 76 -7.37 14.30 -6.24
CA LYS A 76 -6.31 15.24 -5.96
C LYS A 76 -5.17 14.53 -5.25
N HIS A 77 -3.93 15.00 -5.48
CA HIS A 77 -2.78 14.33 -4.91
C HIS A 77 -2.81 14.30 -3.38
N ASN A 78 -3.35 15.34 -2.74
CA ASN A 78 -3.46 15.34 -1.28
C ASN A 78 -4.42 14.26 -0.79
N ASP A 79 -5.52 14.06 -1.51
CA ASP A 79 -6.48 13.02 -1.17
C ASP A 79 -5.90 11.64 -1.40
N LEU A 80 -5.13 11.48 -2.46
CA LEU A 80 -4.47 10.21 -2.72
C LEU A 80 -3.45 9.90 -1.64
N GLU A 81 -2.69 10.90 -1.23
CA GLU A 81 -1.71 10.71 -0.17
C GLU A 81 -2.38 10.27 1.13
N ALA A 82 -3.49 10.91 1.49
CA ALA A 82 -4.24 10.52 2.68
C ALA A 82 -4.77 9.10 2.58
N LEU A 83 -5.26 8.73 1.40
CA LEU A 83 -5.75 7.38 1.17
C LEU A 83 -4.65 6.35 1.31
N LEU A 84 -3.47 6.64 0.75
CA LEU A 84 -2.33 5.73 0.86
C LEU A 84 -1.88 5.59 2.31
N ASN A 85 -1.85 6.68 3.05
CA ASN A 85 -1.52 6.62 4.46
C ASN A 85 -2.51 5.75 5.23
N TYR A 86 -3.77 5.86 4.88
CA TYR A 86 -4.80 5.01 5.48
C TYR A 86 -4.55 3.54 5.17
N MET A 87 -4.21 3.22 3.94
CA MET A 87 -3.96 1.85 3.54
C MET A 87 -2.77 1.24 4.27
N TYR A 88 -1.73 2.05 4.50
CA TYR A 88 -0.51 1.52 5.12
C TYR A 88 -0.55 1.55 6.63
N ALA A 89 -1.21 2.52 7.23
CA ALA A 89 -1.18 2.72 8.67
C ALA A 89 -2.52 2.47 9.36
N GLY A 90 -3.59 2.34 8.59
CA GLY A 90 -4.91 2.12 9.16
C GLY A 90 -5.56 3.39 9.67
N GLU A 91 -4.92 4.54 9.47
CA GLU A 91 -5.50 5.82 9.86
C GLU A 91 -5.00 6.92 8.94
N ALA A 92 -5.76 7.97 8.83
CA ALA A 92 -5.40 9.10 7.99
C ALA A 92 -5.90 10.38 8.64
N ASN A 93 -5.10 11.43 8.50
CA ASN A 93 -5.50 12.78 8.88
C ASN A 93 -6.04 13.46 7.62
N VAL A 94 -7.35 13.55 7.53
CA VAL A 94 -7.99 14.16 6.40
C VAL A 94 -8.52 15.51 6.83
N ALA A 95 -8.18 16.53 6.06
CA ALA A 95 -8.66 17.87 6.39
C ALA A 95 -10.17 17.93 6.33
N GLN A 96 -10.76 18.43 7.38
CA GLN A 96 -12.19 18.67 7.42
C GLN A 96 -12.43 19.99 6.71
N SER A 97 -13.25 19.98 5.72
CA SER A 97 -13.53 21.24 5.05
C SER A 97 -14.98 21.40 4.76
#